data_628d49d8b2510060d7d27c9309b95fb5
#
_entry.id   628d49d8b2510060d7d27c9309b95fb5
#
_cell.length_a   1.000
_cell.length_b   1.000
_cell.length_c   1.000
_cell.angle_alpha   90.00
_cell.angle_beta   90.00
_cell.angle_gamma   90.00
#
_symmetry.space_group_name_H-M   'P 1'
#
loop_
_entity.id
_entity.type
_entity.pdbx_description
1 polymer ?
#
loop_
_entity_poly.entity_id
_entity_poly.type
_entity_poly.pdbx_seq_one_letter_code
_entity_poly.pdbx_strand_id
1 'polypeptide(L)'
;MGSEGMDTIQQEIDRRFRYHEGTDAQCEDCIKVRASVQASAHRVAAIAPDCRERELAITHLEQALSWAIAAIVRPAQGGAADGVA
;
A
#
# COMPACT_ATOMS: atom_id res chain seq x y z
N MET A 1 8.49 25.89 -10.75
CA MET A 1 8.14 25.65 -10.49
C MET A 1 6.86 25.23 -10.55
N GLY A 2 6.42 25.22 -11.37
CA GLY A 2 5.15 24.90 -11.39
C GLY A 2 4.77 23.60 -10.94
N SER A 3 5.50 22.71 -11.17
CA SER A 3 5.09 21.41 -10.83
C SER A 3 5.03 21.19 -9.41
N GLU A 4 5.62 21.98 -8.68
CA GLU A 4 5.60 21.76 -7.37
C GLU A 4 4.28 21.77 -6.81
N GLY A 5 3.45 22.52 -7.10
CA GLY A 5 2.24 22.47 -6.47
C GLY A 5 1.29 21.51 -7.05
N MET A 6 1.73 20.76 -8.03
CA MET A 6 0.87 19.89 -8.64
C MET A 6 1.16 18.51 -8.37
N ASP A 7 0.67 17.95 -7.38
CA ASP A 7 0.90 16.57 -7.08
C ASP A 7 0.23 15.76 -8.14
N THR A 8 0.91 14.85 -8.70
CA THR A 8 0.31 13.95 -9.64
C THR A 8 -0.22 12.79 -8.85
N ILE A 9 -1.03 11.99 -9.48
CA ILE A 9 -1.58 10.82 -8.82
C ILE A 9 -0.43 9.87 -8.50
N GLN A 10 0.64 9.88 -9.30
CA GLN A 10 1.76 8.99 -9.03
C GLN A 10 2.47 9.43 -7.75
N GLN A 11 2.62 10.73 -7.54
CA GLN A 11 3.24 11.22 -6.34
C GLN A 11 2.37 10.93 -5.14
N GLU A 12 1.07 11.02 -5.31
CA GLU A 12 0.15 10.74 -4.25
C GLU A 12 0.26 9.28 -3.83
N ILE A 13 0.36 8.37 -4.78
CA ILE A 13 0.49 6.96 -4.48
C ILE A 13 1.78 6.73 -3.72
N ASP A 14 2.87 7.33 -4.15
CA ASP A 14 4.13 7.14 -3.47
C ASP A 14 4.03 7.59 -2.02
N ARG A 15 3.29 8.65 -1.76
CA ARG A 15 3.13 9.12 -0.41
C ARG A 15 2.28 8.17 0.39
N ARG A 16 1.21 7.68 -0.17
CA ARG A 16 0.28 6.82 0.57
C ARG A 16 0.86 5.45 0.87
N PHE A 17 1.78 4.98 0.05
CA PHE A 17 2.35 3.66 0.25
C PHE A 17 3.74 3.67 0.89
N ARG A 18 4.14 4.81 1.45
CA ARG A 18 5.43 4.89 2.09
C ARG A 18 5.43 4.08 3.37
N TYR A 19 6.50 3.41 3.68
CA TYR A 19 6.53 2.60 4.87
C TYR A 19 6.68 3.48 6.11
N HIS A 20 6.32 2.94 7.25
CA HIS A 20 6.42 3.65 8.50
C HIS A 20 7.61 3.12 9.25
N GLU A 21 8.50 4.01 9.63
CA GLU A 21 9.65 3.61 10.34
C GLU A 21 9.36 2.88 11.58
N GLY A 22 10.13 1.94 11.91
CA GLY A 22 9.96 1.21 13.13
C GLY A 22 8.93 0.11 13.08
N THR A 23 8.17 0.06 12.07
CA THR A 23 7.16 -0.95 12.01
C THR A 23 7.55 -2.02 11.04
N ASP A 24 7.73 -1.70 9.81
CA ASP A 24 8.02 -2.70 8.84
C ASP A 24 9.27 -2.41 8.04
N ALA A 25 10.00 -1.40 8.41
CA ALA A 25 11.16 -1.00 7.64
C ALA A 25 12.18 -2.10 7.46
N GLN A 26 12.34 -2.94 8.44
CA GLN A 26 13.32 -3.99 8.33
C GLN A 26 12.75 -5.32 7.93
N CYS A 27 11.52 -5.38 7.65
CA CYS A 27 10.88 -6.65 7.30
C CYS A 27 10.96 -6.83 5.80
N GLU A 28 11.74 -7.79 5.37
CA GLU A 28 11.91 -8.03 3.97
C GLU A 28 10.61 -8.38 3.28
N ASP A 29 9.78 -9.19 3.90
CA ASP A 29 8.52 -9.54 3.28
C ASP A 29 7.59 -8.34 3.21
N CYS A 30 7.66 -7.46 4.21
CA CYS A 30 6.83 -6.26 4.16
C CYS A 30 7.26 -5.36 3.01
N ILE A 31 8.56 -5.27 2.78
CA ILE A 31 9.06 -4.47 1.69
C ILE A 31 8.57 -5.03 0.36
N LYS A 32 8.59 -6.34 0.23
CA LYS A 32 8.17 -6.96 -1.02
C LYS A 32 6.70 -6.74 -1.26
N VAL A 33 5.88 -6.91 -0.25
CA VAL A 33 4.46 -6.74 -0.40
C VAL A 33 4.15 -5.28 -0.71
N ARG A 34 4.82 -4.37 -0.04
CA ARG A 34 4.56 -2.96 -0.29
C ARG A 34 4.90 -2.63 -1.74
N ALA A 35 6.01 -3.12 -2.22
CA ALA A 35 6.40 -2.83 -3.59
C ALA A 35 5.38 -3.37 -4.58
N SER A 36 4.86 -4.55 -4.32
CA SER A 36 3.89 -5.15 -5.22
C SER A 36 2.59 -4.38 -5.24
N VAL A 37 2.10 -4.02 -4.07
CA VAL A 37 0.83 -3.32 -4.01
C VAL A 37 0.97 -1.92 -4.58
N GLN A 38 2.10 -1.27 -4.31
CA GLN A 38 2.32 0.06 -4.82
C GLN A 38 2.40 0.03 -6.35
N ALA A 39 3.03 -0.99 -6.90
CA ALA A 39 3.11 -1.12 -8.35
C ALA A 39 1.71 -1.30 -8.93
N SER A 40 0.86 -2.04 -8.24
CA SER A 40 -0.51 -2.23 -8.70
C SER A 40 -1.26 -0.91 -8.67
N ALA A 41 -1.05 -0.12 -7.64
CA ALA A 41 -1.73 1.17 -7.54
C ALA A 41 -1.30 2.09 -8.69
N HIS A 42 0.00 2.06 -9.02
CA HIS A 42 0.47 2.87 -10.12
C HIS A 42 -0.14 2.41 -11.46
N ARG A 43 -0.33 1.10 -11.60
CA ARG A 43 -0.92 0.61 -12.83
C ARG A 43 -2.39 1.00 -12.91
N VAL A 44 -3.10 0.92 -11.82
CA VAL A 44 -4.49 1.30 -11.82
C VAL A 44 -4.59 2.78 -12.20
N ALA A 45 -3.71 3.61 -11.63
CA ALA A 45 -3.76 5.03 -11.92
C ALA A 45 -3.42 5.33 -13.38
N ALA A 46 -2.60 4.48 -13.98
CA ALA A 46 -2.20 4.72 -15.36
C ALA A 46 -3.28 4.27 -16.35
N ILE A 47 -4.05 3.29 -15.99
CA ILE A 47 -5.02 2.72 -16.91
C ILE A 47 -6.43 3.24 -16.69
N ALA A 48 -6.82 3.40 -15.45
CA ALA A 48 -8.19 3.84 -15.17
C ALA A 48 -8.33 5.34 -15.28
N PRO A 49 -9.46 5.82 -15.74
CA PRO A 49 -9.67 7.26 -15.84
C PRO A 49 -9.74 7.89 -14.47
N ASP A 50 -9.53 9.17 -14.40
CA ASP A 50 -9.56 9.89 -13.13
C ASP A 50 -11.01 10.02 -12.71
N CYS A 51 -11.44 9.21 -11.80
CA CYS A 51 -12.81 9.24 -11.32
C CYS A 51 -12.89 8.67 -9.92
N ARG A 52 -14.05 8.72 -9.35
CA ARG A 52 -14.25 8.27 -8.01
C ARG A 52 -13.90 6.81 -7.85
N GLU A 53 -14.25 6.00 -8.82
CA GLU A 53 -13.97 4.59 -8.74
C GLU A 53 -12.48 4.30 -8.72
N ARG A 54 -11.69 5.10 -9.44
CA ARG A 54 -10.26 4.91 -9.42
C ARG A 54 -9.72 5.23 -8.03
N GLU A 55 -10.23 6.30 -7.42
CA GLU A 55 -9.79 6.68 -6.10
C GLU A 55 -10.13 5.59 -5.10
N LEU A 56 -11.30 4.98 -5.22
CA LEU A 56 -11.69 3.92 -4.31
C LEU A 56 -10.80 2.70 -4.50
N ALA A 57 -10.44 2.40 -5.73
CA ALA A 57 -9.58 1.26 -6.00
C ALA A 57 -8.23 1.45 -5.32
N ILE A 58 -7.66 2.65 -5.42
CA ILE A 58 -6.37 2.90 -4.82
C ILE A 58 -6.48 2.85 -3.30
N THR A 59 -7.56 3.36 -2.74
CA THR A 59 -7.77 3.32 -1.31
C THR A 59 -7.87 1.87 -0.82
N HIS A 60 -8.54 1.02 -1.58
CA HIS A 60 -8.66 -0.37 -1.17
C HIS A 60 -7.31 -1.08 -1.27
N LEU A 61 -6.47 -0.71 -2.23
CA LEU A 61 -5.15 -1.30 -2.30
C LEU A 61 -4.31 -0.87 -1.09
N GLU A 62 -4.47 0.37 -0.66
CA GLU A 62 -3.77 0.85 0.50
C GLU A 62 -4.20 0.08 1.73
N GLN A 63 -5.49 -0.20 1.86
CA GLN A 63 -5.99 -0.95 2.97
C GLN A 63 -5.51 -2.40 2.91
N ALA A 64 -5.47 -2.96 1.71
CA ALA A 64 -4.99 -4.32 1.56
C ALA A 64 -3.55 -4.42 2.01
N LEU A 65 -2.74 -3.40 1.71
CA LEU A 65 -1.37 -3.42 2.13
C LEU A 65 -1.28 -3.39 3.66
N SER A 66 -2.11 -2.59 4.30
CA SER A 66 -2.09 -2.50 5.75
C SER A 66 -2.40 -3.86 6.38
N TRP A 67 -3.39 -4.54 5.86
CA TRP A 67 -3.75 -5.84 6.41
C TRP A 67 -2.66 -6.87 6.13
N ALA A 68 -2.04 -6.81 4.96
CA ALA A 68 -0.99 -7.76 4.62
C ALA A 68 0.19 -7.57 5.55
N ILE A 69 0.57 -6.33 5.82
CA ILE A 69 1.68 -6.08 6.71
C ILE A 69 1.34 -6.54 8.12
N ALA A 70 0.12 -6.30 8.55
CA ALA A 70 -0.29 -6.75 9.87
C ALA A 70 -0.18 -8.27 9.98
N ALA A 71 -0.51 -8.96 8.92
CA ALA A 71 -0.41 -10.42 8.93
C ALA A 71 1.03 -10.87 9.01
N ILE A 72 1.92 -10.16 8.35
CA ILE A 72 3.30 -10.52 8.35
C ILE A 72 3.98 -10.25 9.68
N VAL A 73 3.76 -9.08 10.23
CA VAL A 73 4.43 -8.71 11.46
C VAL A 73 3.82 -9.25 12.74
N ARG A 74 2.77 -9.95 12.67
CA ARG A 74 2.17 -10.44 13.86
C ARG A 74 2.20 -11.91 13.87
N PRO A 75 3.20 -12.47 13.73
CA PRO A 75 3.37 -13.86 13.63
C PRO A 75 2.93 -14.69 14.73
N ALA A 76 3.53 -14.56 15.73
CA ALA A 76 3.28 -15.38 16.79
C ALA A 76 1.88 -15.33 17.17
N GLN A 77 1.37 -14.29 17.35
CA GLN A 77 0.12 -14.21 17.76
C GLN A 77 -0.66 -14.56 16.70
N GLY A 78 -0.23 -14.29 15.64
CA GLY A 78 -0.95 -14.57 14.56
C GLY A 78 -1.31 -15.93 14.59
N GLY A 79 -0.45 -16.63 14.85
CA GLY A 79 -0.65 -17.97 14.76
C GLY A 79 -1.98 -18.16 15.23
N ALA A 80 -2.18 -17.58 16.05
CA ALA A 80 -3.34 -17.86 16.65
C ALA A 80 -4.32 -17.67 15.69
N ALA A 81 -4.13 -16.86 15.07
CA ALA A 81 -5.06 -16.59 14.26
C ALA A 81 -5.45 -17.71 13.65
N ASP A 82 -4.63 -18.33 13.57
CA ASP A 82 -4.88 -19.33 12.95
C ASP A 82 -6.03 -19.80 13.34
N GLY A 83 -6.12 -19.55 14.14
CA GLY A 83 -7.13 -20.13 14.60
C GLY A 83 -8.19 -19.74 13.73
N VAL A 84 -8.00 -19.05 13.27
CA VAL A 84 -8.92 -18.73 12.57
C VAL A 84 -9.22 -19.44 11.67
N ALA A 85 -8.61 -19.82 11.60
CA ALA A 85 -8.74 -20.57 10.63
C ALA A 85 -9.86 -21.11 10.63
#